data_8176b0989c0da91d9cfa154fe8ee895b
#
_entry.id   8176b0989c0da91d9cfa154fe8ee895b
#
_cell.length_a   1.000
_cell.length_b   1.000
_cell.length_c   1.000
_cell.angle_alpha   90.00
_cell.angle_beta   90.00
_cell.angle_gamma   90.00
#
_symmetry.space_group_name_H-M   'P 1'
#
loop_
_entity.id
_entity.type
_entity.pdbx_description
1 polymer ?
#
loop_
_entity_poly.entity_id
_entity_poly.type
_entity_poly.pdbx_seq_one_letter_code
_entity_poly.pdbx_strand_id
1 'polypeptide(L)'
;GFLPVYIATFFVNPDDYLFILVMLAPVVGHAYPLYYGFKKGGKCIAASFGVFLGLIPNLLPVLILAFWFIFFSVVLIINPHALRTVVTYICWMVTMIFATIFIIKSIPILLSTILVGAMVIFRHNKALKEIEEKEIKFVFKRG
;
A
#
# COMPACT_ATOMS: atom_id res chain seq x y z
N GLY A 1 3.62 0.21 11.38
CA GLY A 1 4.23 -0.69 10.37
C GLY A 1 5.75 -0.78 10.49
N PHE A 2 6.43 0.34 10.80
CA PHE A 2 7.89 0.38 10.81
C PHE A 2 8.52 -0.55 11.86
N LEU A 3 8.23 -0.33 13.14
CA LEU A 3 8.88 -1.05 14.23
C LEU A 3 8.78 -2.59 14.16
N PRO A 4 7.60 -3.18 13.93
CA PRO A 4 7.51 -4.63 13.88
C PRO A 4 8.35 -5.24 12.77
N VAL A 5 8.37 -4.62 11.60
CA VAL A 5 9.14 -5.11 10.44
C VAL A 5 10.63 -4.92 10.69
N TYR A 6 11.05 -3.75 11.15
CA TYR A 6 12.45 -3.46 11.46
C TYR A 6 13.03 -4.42 12.51
N ILE A 7 12.30 -4.64 13.61
CA ILE A 7 12.72 -5.60 14.63
C ILE A 7 12.81 -7.02 14.06
N ALA A 8 11.85 -7.42 13.24
CA ALA A 8 11.81 -8.74 12.64
C ALA A 8 13.02 -9.02 11.72
N THR A 9 13.61 -7.99 11.09
CA THR A 9 14.81 -8.18 10.25
C THR A 9 16.03 -8.72 11.03
N PHE A 10 16.04 -8.56 12.35
CA PHE A 10 17.11 -9.12 13.20
C PHE A 10 16.95 -10.61 13.50
N PHE A 11 15.74 -11.15 13.30
CA PHE A 11 15.41 -12.54 13.65
C PHE A 11 15.06 -13.39 12.44
N VAL A 12 14.53 -12.78 11.38
CA VAL A 12 14.08 -13.46 10.16
C VAL A 12 14.70 -12.75 8.96
N ASN A 13 15.26 -13.53 8.04
CA ASN A 13 15.80 -12.96 6.81
C ASN A 13 14.67 -12.40 5.94
N PRO A 14 14.75 -11.16 5.44
CA PRO A 14 13.77 -10.59 4.51
C PRO A 14 13.57 -11.40 3.22
N ASP A 15 14.53 -12.24 2.85
CA ASP A 15 14.45 -13.15 1.70
C ASP A 15 13.72 -14.46 2.01
N ASP A 16 13.30 -14.66 3.25
CA ASP A 16 12.47 -15.82 3.63
C ASP A 16 10.99 -15.54 3.33
N TYR A 17 10.29 -16.55 2.83
CA TYR A 17 8.85 -16.45 2.56
C TYR A 17 8.01 -16.17 3.83
N LEU A 18 8.51 -16.58 4.99
CA LEU A 18 7.89 -16.23 6.27
C LEU A 18 7.83 -14.72 6.51
N PHE A 19 8.79 -13.97 5.96
CA PHE A 19 8.84 -12.52 6.10
C PHE A 19 7.66 -11.81 5.42
N ILE A 20 7.01 -12.46 4.44
CA ILE A 20 5.76 -11.95 3.84
C ILE A 20 4.68 -11.75 4.91
N LEU A 21 4.54 -12.69 5.83
CA LEU A 21 3.58 -12.59 6.94
C LEU A 21 3.92 -11.43 7.88
N VAL A 22 5.21 -11.22 8.15
CA VAL A 22 5.70 -10.11 8.96
C VAL A 22 5.33 -8.77 8.33
N MET A 23 5.48 -8.63 7.02
CA MET A 23 5.14 -7.40 6.30
C MET A 23 3.63 -7.18 6.19
N LEU A 24 2.85 -8.24 6.01
CA LEU A 24 1.40 -8.15 5.87
C LEU A 24 0.70 -7.87 7.20
N ALA A 25 1.17 -8.42 8.31
CA ALA A 25 0.50 -8.33 9.60
C ALA A 25 0.15 -6.89 10.03
N PRO A 26 1.08 -5.90 9.97
CA PRO A 26 0.73 -4.52 10.31
C PRO A 26 -0.27 -3.88 9.36
N VAL A 27 -0.22 -4.23 8.07
CA VAL A 27 -1.13 -3.68 7.06
C VAL A 27 -2.54 -4.24 7.25
N VAL A 28 -2.65 -5.55 7.45
CA VAL A 28 -3.93 -6.23 7.73
C VAL A 28 -4.51 -5.75 9.06
N GLY A 29 -3.69 -5.64 10.10
CA GLY A 29 -4.13 -5.12 11.40
C GLY A 29 -4.64 -3.68 11.34
N HIS A 30 -4.04 -2.85 10.47
CA HIS A 30 -4.52 -1.49 10.22
C HIS A 30 -5.81 -1.47 9.38
N ALA A 31 -5.94 -2.37 8.41
CA ALA A 31 -7.13 -2.50 7.56
C ALA A 31 -8.34 -3.02 8.36
N TYR A 32 -8.09 -3.95 9.26
CA TYR A 32 -9.12 -4.68 10.02
C TYR A 32 -8.79 -4.69 11.51
N PRO A 33 -8.93 -3.55 12.22
CA PRO A 33 -8.57 -3.47 13.62
C PRO A 33 -9.54 -4.28 14.51
N LEU A 34 -8.98 -5.19 15.28
CA LEU A 34 -9.72 -6.07 16.21
C LEU A 34 -10.56 -5.28 17.22
N TYR A 35 -10.00 -4.18 17.75
CA TYR A 35 -10.66 -3.34 18.76
C TYR A 35 -11.96 -2.67 18.29
N TYR A 36 -12.14 -2.52 16.99
CA TYR A 36 -13.35 -1.89 16.40
C TYR A 36 -14.25 -2.90 15.69
N GLY A 37 -14.12 -4.19 15.99
CA GLY A 37 -14.93 -5.24 15.39
C GLY A 37 -14.84 -5.28 13.86
N PHE A 38 -13.66 -5.04 13.30
CA PHE A 38 -13.34 -5.03 11.87
C PHE A 38 -14.10 -3.98 11.01
N LYS A 39 -14.87 -3.08 11.64
CA LYS A 39 -15.74 -2.15 10.89
C LYS A 39 -15.11 -0.82 10.50
N LYS A 40 -14.11 -0.33 11.25
CA LYS A 40 -13.49 0.99 11.08
C LYS A 40 -12.00 0.89 10.76
N GLY A 41 -11.63 0.16 9.72
CA GLY A 41 -10.23 0.05 9.30
C GLY A 41 -9.76 1.24 8.46
N GLY A 42 -8.45 1.51 8.52
CA GLY A 42 -7.79 2.54 7.74
C GLY A 42 -7.58 2.17 6.27
N LYS A 43 -7.12 3.13 5.50
CA LYS A 43 -6.81 2.98 4.06
C LYS A 43 -5.42 2.40 3.79
N CYS A 44 -4.66 2.05 4.82
CA CYS A 44 -3.37 1.36 4.80
C CYS A 44 -2.19 2.08 4.13
N ILE A 45 -2.34 3.33 3.66
CA ILE A 45 -1.25 4.08 3.01
C ILE A 45 -0.07 4.25 3.97
N ALA A 46 -0.29 4.83 5.15
CA ALA A 46 0.76 5.05 6.14
C ALA A 46 1.36 3.74 6.67
N ALA A 47 0.53 2.69 6.80
CA ALA A 47 0.99 1.36 7.20
C ALA A 47 1.94 0.75 6.17
N SER A 48 1.63 0.86 4.86
CA SER A 48 2.51 0.38 3.80
C SER A 48 3.84 1.13 3.74
N PHE A 49 3.83 2.46 3.84
CA PHE A 49 5.08 3.22 3.96
C PHE A 49 5.94 2.76 5.13
N GLY A 50 5.31 2.55 6.30
CA GLY A 50 6.01 2.08 7.49
C GLY A 50 6.61 0.69 7.32
N VAL A 51 5.86 -0.25 6.74
CA VAL A 51 6.32 -1.63 6.48
C VAL A 51 7.55 -1.65 5.58
N PHE A 52 7.53 -0.93 4.46
CA PHE A 52 8.67 -0.90 3.53
C PHE A 52 9.84 -0.06 4.05
N LEU A 53 9.59 0.96 4.87
CA LEU A 53 10.64 1.66 5.59
C LEU A 53 11.37 0.75 6.60
N GLY A 54 10.66 -0.24 7.17
CA GLY A 54 11.24 -1.21 8.09
C GLY A 54 12.28 -2.16 7.47
N LEU A 55 12.41 -2.19 6.14
CA LEU A 55 13.40 -3.00 5.41
C LEU A 55 14.81 -2.39 5.40
N ILE A 56 15.11 -1.41 6.27
CA ILE A 56 16.46 -0.82 6.33
C ILE A 56 17.52 -1.93 6.46
N PRO A 57 18.62 -1.89 5.66
CA PRO A 57 19.07 -0.80 4.78
C PRO A 57 18.45 -0.76 3.37
N ASN A 58 17.62 -1.73 2.99
CA ASN A 58 17.01 -1.78 1.66
C ASN A 58 15.81 -0.82 1.56
N LEU A 59 16.09 0.45 1.31
CA LEU A 59 15.08 1.51 1.20
C LEU A 59 14.46 1.65 -0.20
N LEU A 60 14.95 0.92 -1.19
CA LEU A 60 14.50 1.08 -2.58
C LEU A 60 12.97 0.93 -2.74
N PRO A 61 12.29 -0.05 -2.11
CA PRO A 61 10.84 -0.19 -2.25
C PRO A 61 10.06 1.03 -1.77
N VAL A 62 10.42 1.59 -0.61
CA VAL A 62 9.74 2.77 -0.06
C VAL A 62 10.07 4.04 -0.82
N LEU A 63 11.29 4.18 -1.35
CA LEU A 63 11.67 5.33 -2.17
C LEU A 63 10.92 5.36 -3.50
N ILE A 64 10.73 4.22 -4.15
CA ILE A 64 9.91 4.11 -5.37
C ILE A 64 8.45 4.46 -5.07
N LEU A 65 7.90 3.98 -3.95
CA LEU A 65 6.54 4.32 -3.53
C LEU A 65 6.39 5.82 -3.27
N ALA A 66 7.33 6.42 -2.54
CA ALA A 66 7.34 7.86 -2.26
C ALA A 66 7.45 8.69 -3.55
N PHE A 67 8.31 8.26 -4.49
CA PHE A 67 8.45 8.91 -5.80
C PHE A 67 7.12 8.96 -6.55
N TRP A 68 6.43 7.85 -6.72
CA TRP A 68 5.15 7.81 -7.41
C TRP A 68 4.06 8.59 -6.68
N PHE A 69 4.07 8.55 -5.35
CA PHE A 69 3.10 9.28 -4.54
C PHE A 69 3.26 10.80 -4.69
N ILE A 70 4.49 11.29 -4.66
CA ILE A 70 4.81 12.70 -4.88
C ILE A 70 4.50 13.10 -6.33
N PHE A 71 4.88 12.27 -7.30
CA PHE A 71 4.65 12.53 -8.72
C PHE A 71 3.17 12.75 -9.03
N PHE A 72 2.29 11.88 -8.58
CA PHE A 72 0.84 12.02 -8.78
C PHE A 72 0.16 13.02 -7.82
N SER A 73 0.88 13.55 -6.87
CA SER A 73 0.35 14.59 -5.97
C SER A 73 0.73 16.00 -6.41
N VAL A 74 1.87 16.15 -7.06
CA VAL A 74 2.47 17.45 -7.39
C VAL A 74 2.53 17.70 -8.89
N VAL A 75 2.97 16.71 -9.68
CA VAL A 75 3.18 16.84 -11.13
C VAL A 75 1.89 16.57 -11.91
N LEU A 76 1.28 15.41 -11.67
CA LEU A 76 0.00 15.01 -12.26
C LEU A 76 -1.05 14.95 -11.17
N ILE A 77 -1.67 16.08 -10.87
CA ILE A 77 -2.69 16.18 -9.82
C ILE A 77 -3.93 15.40 -10.23
N ILE A 78 -4.06 14.17 -9.72
CA ILE A 78 -5.22 13.32 -9.96
C ILE A 78 -6.24 13.52 -8.84
N ASN A 79 -7.48 13.82 -9.21
CA ASN A 79 -8.62 13.90 -8.30
C ASN A 79 -9.67 12.85 -8.71
N PRO A 80 -10.36 12.18 -7.79
CA PRO A 80 -10.26 12.27 -6.33
C PRO A 80 -9.02 11.57 -5.74
N HIS A 81 -8.75 11.83 -4.46
CA HIS A 81 -7.60 11.25 -3.75
C HIS A 81 -7.55 9.71 -3.81
N ALA A 82 -8.71 9.05 -3.79
CA ALA A 82 -8.79 7.59 -3.89
C ALA A 82 -8.27 7.07 -5.24
N LEU A 83 -8.62 7.73 -6.36
CA LEU A 83 -8.11 7.38 -7.69
C LEU A 83 -6.60 7.59 -7.78
N ARG A 84 -6.10 8.71 -7.28
CA ARG A 84 -4.66 9.00 -7.20
C ARG A 84 -3.91 7.88 -6.49
N THR A 85 -4.41 7.43 -5.34
CA THR A 85 -3.78 6.35 -4.59
C THR A 85 -3.78 5.03 -5.37
N VAL A 86 -4.89 4.67 -6.00
CA VAL A 86 -4.98 3.44 -6.82
C VAL A 86 -3.94 3.46 -7.95
N VAL A 87 -3.87 4.56 -8.71
CA VAL A 87 -2.89 4.72 -9.79
C VAL A 87 -1.46 4.67 -9.28
N THR A 88 -1.18 5.35 -8.16
CA THR A 88 0.14 5.32 -7.50
C THR A 88 0.59 3.90 -7.18
N TYR A 89 -0.28 3.11 -6.56
CA TYR A 89 0.07 1.74 -6.17
C TYR A 89 0.20 0.79 -7.36
N ILE A 90 -0.58 0.97 -8.41
CA ILE A 90 -0.41 0.20 -9.67
C ILE A 90 0.96 0.50 -10.29
N CYS A 91 1.32 1.78 -10.44
CA CYS A 91 2.62 2.17 -11.00
C CYS A 91 3.78 1.68 -10.11
N TRP A 92 3.62 1.76 -8.79
CA TRP A 92 4.61 1.25 -7.85
C TRP A 92 4.79 -0.27 -7.99
N MET A 93 3.72 -1.06 -8.05
CA MET A 93 3.81 -2.51 -8.22
C MET A 93 4.52 -2.88 -9.53
N VAL A 94 4.16 -2.23 -10.64
CA VAL A 94 4.82 -2.46 -11.94
C VAL A 94 6.31 -2.12 -11.86
N THR A 95 6.66 -0.96 -11.30
CA THR A 95 8.07 -0.56 -11.13
C THR A 95 8.83 -1.53 -10.23
N MET A 96 8.19 -2.05 -9.18
CA MET A 96 8.80 -3.03 -8.28
C MET A 96 9.05 -4.39 -8.93
N ILE A 97 8.25 -4.80 -9.92
CA ILE A 97 8.55 -6.00 -10.71
C ILE A 97 9.91 -5.84 -11.41
N PHE A 98 10.11 -4.72 -12.11
CA PHE A 98 11.39 -4.43 -12.77
C PHE A 98 12.53 -4.27 -11.76
N ALA A 99 12.32 -3.51 -10.69
CA ALA A 99 13.34 -3.32 -9.66
C ALA A 99 13.75 -4.63 -8.99
N THR A 100 12.82 -5.56 -8.80
CA THR A 100 13.11 -6.88 -8.23
C THR A 100 13.92 -7.74 -9.19
N ILE A 101 13.59 -7.74 -10.48
CA ILE A 101 14.31 -8.51 -11.48
C ILE A 101 15.76 -8.05 -11.61
N PHE A 102 16.00 -6.74 -11.63
CA PHE A 102 17.31 -6.17 -11.93
C PHE A 102 18.16 -5.82 -10.71
N ILE A 103 17.56 -5.44 -9.59
CA ILE A 103 18.26 -4.84 -8.45
C ILE A 103 18.08 -5.64 -7.16
N ILE A 104 16.85 -5.82 -6.71
CA ILE A 104 16.55 -6.38 -5.37
C ILE A 104 16.76 -7.88 -5.33
N LYS A 105 16.34 -8.59 -6.37
CA LYS A 105 16.43 -10.06 -6.53
C LYS A 105 15.81 -10.87 -5.38
N SER A 106 14.79 -10.32 -4.73
CA SER A 106 14.06 -10.93 -3.61
C SER A 106 12.60 -11.17 -3.97
N ILE A 107 12.22 -12.42 -4.17
CA ILE A 107 10.83 -12.82 -4.46
C ILE A 107 9.89 -12.51 -3.28
N PRO A 108 10.26 -12.77 -2.01
CA PRO A 108 9.40 -12.44 -0.88
C PRO A 108 9.06 -10.95 -0.78
N ILE A 109 10.02 -10.06 -1.06
CA ILE A 109 9.77 -8.61 -1.08
C ILE A 109 8.81 -8.24 -2.22
N LEU A 110 8.95 -8.85 -3.40
CA LEU A 110 8.04 -8.63 -4.51
C LEU A 110 6.61 -9.09 -4.19
N LEU A 111 6.46 -10.29 -3.64
CA LEU A 111 5.16 -10.82 -3.24
C LEU A 111 4.51 -9.95 -2.16
N SER A 112 5.28 -9.50 -1.19
CA SER A 112 4.81 -8.55 -0.17
C SER A 112 4.34 -7.23 -0.79
N THR A 113 5.07 -6.72 -1.78
CA THR A 113 4.70 -5.51 -2.53
C THR A 113 3.35 -5.68 -3.24
N ILE A 114 3.16 -6.80 -3.94
CA ILE A 114 1.91 -7.09 -4.65
C ILE A 114 0.74 -7.24 -3.67
N LEU A 115 0.93 -7.97 -2.59
CA LEU A 115 -0.14 -8.21 -1.60
C LEU A 115 -0.51 -6.93 -0.84
N VAL A 116 0.46 -6.14 -0.42
CA VAL A 116 0.22 -4.85 0.24
C VAL A 116 -0.44 -3.87 -0.73
N GLY A 117 0.04 -3.78 -1.97
CA GLY A 117 -0.56 -2.94 -3.00
C GLY A 117 -2.00 -3.33 -3.31
N ALA A 118 -2.27 -4.61 -3.46
CA ALA A 118 -3.63 -5.12 -3.67
C ALA A 118 -4.57 -4.77 -2.51
N MET A 119 -4.09 -4.87 -1.26
CA MET A 119 -4.87 -4.50 -0.06
C MET A 119 -5.23 -3.02 -0.07
N VAL A 120 -4.26 -2.14 -0.37
CA VAL A 120 -4.50 -0.69 -0.44
C VAL A 120 -5.50 -0.35 -1.55
N ILE A 121 -5.34 -0.94 -2.75
CA ILE A 121 -6.25 -0.74 -3.87
C ILE A 121 -7.66 -1.22 -3.52
N PHE A 122 -7.80 -2.39 -2.93
CA PHE A 122 -9.09 -2.92 -2.51
C PHE A 122 -9.82 -1.97 -1.52
N ARG A 123 -9.10 -1.44 -0.54
CA ARG A 123 -9.65 -0.49 0.43
C ARG A 123 -10.06 0.85 -0.21
N HIS A 124 -9.36 1.29 -1.25
CA HIS A 124 -9.68 2.52 -1.98
C HIS A 124 -10.78 2.34 -3.02
N ASN A 125 -10.89 1.18 -3.68
CA ASN A 125 -11.98 0.90 -4.61
C ASN A 125 -13.35 0.97 -3.93
N LYS A 126 -13.45 0.53 -2.69
CA LYS A 126 -14.67 0.69 -1.90
C LYS A 126 -15.03 2.17 -1.71
N ALA A 127 -14.04 3.00 -1.39
CA ALA A 127 -14.23 4.45 -1.24
C ALA A 127 -14.61 5.13 -2.58
N LEU A 128 -14.07 4.67 -3.72
CA LEU A 128 -14.44 5.17 -5.05
C LEU A 128 -15.90 4.88 -5.38
N LYS A 129 -16.37 3.68 -5.14
CA LYS A 129 -17.78 3.31 -5.35
C LYS A 129 -18.74 4.15 -4.49
N GLU A 130 -18.38 4.41 -3.25
CA GLU A 130 -19.18 5.27 -2.37
C GLU A 130 -19.25 6.72 -2.87
N ILE A 131 -18.19 7.24 -3.49
CA ILE A 131 -18.17 8.58 -4.09
C ILE A 131 -19.04 8.61 -5.34
N GLU A 132 -18.94 7.62 -6.24
CA GLU A 132 -19.80 7.53 -7.43
C GLU A 132 -21.27 7.45 -7.07
N GLU A 133 -21.66 6.65 -6.08
CA GLU A 133 -23.05 6.56 -5.62
C GLU A 133 -23.57 7.90 -5.06
N LYS A 134 -22.73 8.66 -4.35
CA LYS A 134 -23.09 9.98 -3.84
C LYS A 134 -23.27 11.02 -4.95
N GLU A 135 -22.40 11.01 -5.95
CA GLU A 135 -22.51 11.89 -7.12
C GLU A 135 -23.75 11.60 -7.94
N ILE A 136 -24.05 10.32 -8.19
CA ILE A 136 -25.28 9.90 -8.90
C ILE A 136 -26.52 10.34 -8.12
N LYS A 137 -26.58 10.16 -6.80
CA LYS A 137 -27.69 10.61 -5.97
C LYS A 137 -27.84 12.13 -5.97
N PHE A 138 -26.74 12.88 -6.03
CA PHE A 138 -26.74 14.34 -6.10
C PHE A 138 -27.27 14.84 -7.43
N VAL A 139 -26.90 14.21 -8.56
CA VAL A 139 -27.42 14.52 -9.89
C VAL A 139 -28.91 14.21 -10.00
N PHE A 140 -29.38 13.09 -9.46
CA PHE A 140 -30.79 12.72 -9.42
C PHE A 140 -31.64 13.67 -8.54
N LYS A 141 -31.08 14.27 -7.52
CA LYS A 141 -31.77 15.23 -6.64
C LYS A 141 -31.90 16.62 -7.25
N ARG A 142 -31.11 16.96 -8.27
CA ARG A 142 -31.17 18.23 -9.02
C ARG A 142 -32.07 18.18 -10.25
N GLY A 143 -32.43 17.02 -10.69
CA GLY A 143 -33.45 16.79 -11.72
C GLY A 143 -34.82 16.58 -11.10
#